data_d0677f8a0f13278ba1d576f79c467042
#
_entry.id   d0677f8a0f13278ba1d576f79c467042
#
_cell.length_a   1.000
_cell.length_b   1.000
_cell.length_c   1.000
_cell.angle_alpha   90.00
_cell.angle_beta   90.00
_cell.angle_gamma   90.00
#
_symmetry.space_group_name_H-M   'P 1'
#
loop_
_entity.id
_entity.type
_entity.pdbx_description
1 polymer ?
#
loop_
_entity_poly.entity_id
_entity_poly.type
_entity_poly.pdbx_seq_one_letter_code
_entity_poly.pdbx_strand_id
1 'polypeptide(L)' 'MATISIDDLKSVVNIITICNKRGAFNLNELETIGVLYTKLTESLAETE' A
#
# COMPACT_ATOMS: atom_id res chain seq x y z
N MET A 1 3.43 -18.72 -12.98
CA MET A 1 3.37 -17.28 -12.68
C MET A 1 2.72 -17.03 -11.35
N ALA A 2 3.27 -16.11 -10.57
CA ALA A 2 2.66 -15.77 -9.29
C ALA A 2 1.43 -14.89 -9.51
N THR A 3 0.42 -15.11 -8.70
CA THR A 3 -0.81 -14.33 -8.74
C THR A 3 -0.95 -13.56 -7.44
N ILE A 4 -1.30 -12.28 -7.54
CA ILE A 4 -1.52 -11.45 -6.36
C ILE A 4 -2.97 -11.62 -5.89
N SER A 5 -3.12 -12.04 -4.64
CA SER A 5 -4.44 -12.22 -4.03
C SER A 5 -4.83 -10.97 -3.24
N ILE A 6 -6.08 -10.91 -2.77
CA ILE A 6 -6.55 -9.84 -1.90
C ILE A 6 -5.73 -9.82 -0.60
N ASP A 7 -5.41 -11.00 -0.07
CA ASP A 7 -4.58 -11.08 1.14
C ASP A 7 -3.19 -10.50 0.90
N ASP A 8 -2.61 -10.73 -0.28
CA ASP A 8 -1.33 -10.14 -0.64
C ASP A 8 -1.42 -8.62 -0.68
N LEU A 9 -2.49 -8.08 -1.25
CA LEU A 9 -2.70 -6.65 -1.30
C LEU A 9 -2.84 -6.05 0.10
N LYS A 10 -3.57 -6.72 0.98
CA LYS A 10 -3.70 -6.29 2.38
C LYS A 10 -2.35 -6.28 3.08
N SER A 11 -1.51 -7.27 2.81
CA SER A 11 -0.17 -7.36 3.38
C SER A 11 0.69 -6.19 2.90
N VAL A 12 0.62 -5.84 1.61
CA VAL A 12 1.37 -4.72 1.06
C VAL A 12 0.94 -3.40 1.71
N VAL A 13 -0.36 -3.18 1.83
CA VAL A 13 -0.90 -1.98 2.49
C VAL A 13 -0.41 -1.89 3.92
N ASN A 14 -0.42 -3.01 4.64
CA ASN A 14 0.06 -3.07 6.02
C ASN A 14 1.55 -2.72 6.12
N ILE A 15 2.36 -3.26 5.21
CA ILE A 15 3.79 -2.98 5.16
C ILE A 15 4.03 -1.48 4.93
N ILE A 16 3.31 -0.89 3.99
CA ILE A 16 3.43 0.54 3.70
C ILE A 16 3.10 1.37 4.95
N THR A 17 2.04 1.00 5.66
CA THR A 17 1.63 1.68 6.89
C THR A 17 2.71 1.62 7.95
N ILE A 18 3.29 0.43 8.15
CA ILE A 18 4.36 0.22 9.14
C ILE A 18 5.60 1.02 8.76
N CYS A 19 6.00 0.97 7.50
CA CYS A 19 7.17 1.70 7.03
C CYS A 19 7.00 3.20 7.20
N ASN A 20 5.81 3.71 6.94
CA ASN A 20 5.52 5.13 7.13
C ASN A 20 5.66 5.54 8.59
N LYS A 21 5.17 4.71 9.51
CA LYS A 21 5.29 4.96 10.95
C LYS A 21 6.75 4.97 11.40
N ARG A 22 7.58 4.19 10.75
CA ARG A 22 9.01 4.10 11.08
C ARG A 22 9.84 5.17 10.40
N GLY A 23 9.22 6.00 9.56
CA GLY A 23 9.92 7.05 8.86
C GLY A 23 10.80 6.55 7.73
N ALA A 24 10.45 5.43 7.11
CA ALA A 24 11.23 4.84 6.04
C ALA A 24 11.18 5.64 4.74
N PHE A 25 10.19 6.52 4.60
CA PHE A 25 10.02 7.32 3.39
C PHE A 25 10.43 8.77 3.62
N ASN A 26 11.10 9.37 2.63
CA ASN A 26 11.38 10.80 2.68
C ASN A 26 10.18 11.58 2.13
N LEU A 27 10.27 12.91 2.22
CA LEU A 27 9.15 13.78 1.88
C LEU A 27 8.68 13.61 0.44
N ASN A 28 9.64 13.45 -0.49
CA ASN A 28 9.31 13.27 -1.91
C ASN A 28 8.62 11.93 -2.16
N GLU A 29 9.05 10.91 -1.44
CA GLU A 29 8.48 9.57 -1.58
C GLU A 29 7.08 9.47 -0.99
N LEU A 30 6.80 10.25 0.06
CA LEU A 30 5.50 10.24 0.70
C LEU A 30 4.37 10.60 -0.25
N GLU A 31 4.60 11.54 -1.17
CA GLU A 31 3.59 11.91 -2.16
C GLU A 31 3.24 10.71 -3.05
N THR A 32 4.26 10.06 -3.61
CA THR A 32 4.07 8.89 -4.47
C THR A 32 3.42 7.73 -3.71
N ILE A 33 3.90 7.47 -2.50
CA ILE A 33 3.38 6.39 -1.66
C ILE A 33 1.92 6.68 -1.28
N GLY A 34 1.59 7.94 -1.00
CA GLY A 34 0.22 8.32 -0.67
C GLY A 34 -0.75 8.03 -1.81
N VAL A 35 -0.36 8.36 -3.04
CA VAL A 35 -1.17 8.07 -4.23
C VAL A 35 -1.34 6.56 -4.40
N LEU A 36 -0.24 5.82 -4.28
CA LEU A 36 -0.27 4.36 -4.41
C LEU A 36 -1.14 3.74 -3.33
N TYR A 37 -1.01 4.18 -2.09
CA TYR A 37 -1.79 3.69 -0.96
C TYR A 37 -3.29 3.90 -1.21
N THR A 38 -3.66 5.07 -1.70
CA THR A 38 -5.06 5.37 -2.02
C THR A 38 -5.59 4.42 -3.09
N LYS A 39 -4.83 4.20 -4.14
CA LYS A 39 -5.23 3.28 -5.21
C LYS A 39 -5.38 1.86 -4.70
N LEU A 40 -4.46 1.43 -3.85
CA LEU A 40 -4.52 0.08 -3.28
C LEU A 40 -5.74 -0.11 -2.39
N THR A 41 -6.05 0.86 -1.54
CA THR A 41 -7.20 0.76 -0.65
C THR A 41 -8.52 0.83 -1.42
N GLU A 42 -8.59 1.65 -2.47
CA GLU A 42 -9.77 1.70 -3.33
C GLU A 42 -9.97 0.37 -4.07
N SER A 43 -8.90 -0.20 -4.56
CA SER A 43 -8.95 -1.49 -5.26
C SER A 43 -9.44 -2.59 -4.32
N LEU A 44 -8.97 -2.60 -3.09
CA LEU A 44 -9.43 -3.56 -2.09
C LEU A 44 -10.91 -3.39 -1.79
N ALA A 45 -11.38 -2.16 -1.66
CA ALA A 45 -12.78 -1.87 -1.39
C ALA A 45 -13.67 -2.37 -2.54
N GLU A 46 -13.23 -2.21 -3.78
CA GLU A 46 -13.99 -2.67 -4.95
C GLU A 46 -14.02 -4.19 -5.06
N THR A 47 -12.97 -4.84 -4.60
CA THR A 47 -12.83 -6.30 -4.71
C THR A 47 -13.53 -7.03 -3.57
N GLU A 48 -13.56 -6.42 -2.41
CA GLU A 48 -14.22 -7.00 -1.24
C GLU A 48 -15.70 -6.66 -1.23
#